data_f95570a86688d6dc6e0c172034621920
#
_entry.id   f95570a86688d6dc6e0c172034621920
#
_cell.length_a   1.000
_cell.length_b   1.000
_cell.length_c   1.000
_cell.angle_alpha   90.00
_cell.angle_beta   90.00
_cell.angle_gamma   90.00
#
_symmetry.space_group_name_H-M   'P 1'
#
loop_
_entity.id
_entity.type
_entity.pdbx_description
1 polymer ?
#
loop_
_entity_poly.entity_id
_entity_poly.type
_entity_poly.pdbx_seq_one_letter_code
_entity_poly.pdbx_strand_id
1 'polypeptide(L)'
;MDAENYIYHKEAITMDFYKRALELKDETVADRRYIHENAEAGLELPKTKAYVMDKLKEYGLDPVECGEGVTAMLGNGGKVLLLRADMDGLPMPEKSGEAFACPTGKTAHTCGHDFHAAMLLSAARILKEQESKLKGTVKFMFQPAEETFQGSKNMIEHGILENPKVDAALAYHVSPGKMPVGLFMYNDKGTMMYSVDGFKITVKGKGSHGAYPHAGVDPINIGVHIHLALQELIARETDPAHACVLTIGQFKAGEAANIIPETAVLQGTIRTNNTKERELLVRRMKEVAEKTAAVYNGSVKIEMISEVPPLICNPALTDEMIGYMKEMDIPGLTPVPDVSASASEDFAVIAEKVPSTFMYLSAGYTDERGTYPAHNPKVQFNEDVCPIGVAGLVHCAVQWLKKH
;
A
#
# COMPACT_ATOMS: atom_id res chain seq x y z
N MET A 1 -17.20 -39.63 -40.20
CA MET A 1 -17.49 -39.12 -38.87
C MET A 1 -16.55 -37.94 -38.68
N ASP A 2 -16.87 -37.03 -39.19
CA ASP A 2 -17.48 -35.67 -39.20
C ASP A 2 -16.53 -34.64 -38.56
N ALA A 3 -15.83 -33.97 -39.51
CA ALA A 3 -14.98 -32.80 -39.25
C ALA A 3 -15.81 -31.51 -38.97
N GLU A 4 -17.14 -31.64 -38.88
CA GLU A 4 -18.06 -30.51 -38.69
C GLU A 4 -18.38 -30.13 -37.24
N ASN A 5 -17.92 -30.91 -36.23
CA ASN A 5 -18.24 -30.66 -34.83
C ASN A 5 -17.15 -29.88 -34.03
N TYR A 6 -16.14 -29.32 -34.72
CA TYR A 6 -15.06 -28.57 -34.05
C TYR A 6 -15.14 -27.05 -34.23
N ILE A 7 -16.23 -26.53 -34.86
CA ILE A 7 -16.33 -25.10 -35.20
C ILE A 7 -17.35 -24.31 -34.36
N TYR A 8 -18.09 -24.95 -33.44
CA TYR A 8 -19.20 -24.26 -32.72
C TYR A 8 -18.91 -23.85 -31.26
N HIS A 9 -17.66 -23.57 -30.86
CA HIS A 9 -17.36 -22.92 -29.58
C HIS A 9 -16.44 -21.69 -29.70
N LYS A 10 -16.59 -20.93 -30.77
CA LYS A 10 -15.98 -19.62 -30.94
C LYS A 10 -17.05 -18.53 -31.05
N GLU A 11 -17.99 -18.49 -30.11
CA GLU A 11 -18.96 -17.41 -29.98
C GLU A 11 -19.03 -16.91 -28.55
N ALA A 12 -18.14 -16.05 -28.21
CA ALA A 12 -18.32 -14.79 -27.51
C ALA A 12 -17.11 -13.97 -27.95
N ILE A 13 -17.31 -12.99 -28.83
CA ILE A 13 -16.29 -11.95 -29.04
C ILE A 13 -16.07 -11.33 -27.65
N THR A 14 -15.11 -11.88 -26.92
CA THR A 14 -14.58 -11.26 -25.70
C THR A 14 -14.00 -9.94 -26.17
N MET A 15 -14.52 -8.83 -25.63
CA MET A 15 -13.92 -7.52 -25.87
C MET A 15 -12.42 -7.62 -25.65
N ASP A 16 -11.64 -7.13 -26.59
CA ASP A 16 -10.21 -6.96 -26.41
C ASP A 16 -10.01 -5.80 -25.42
N PHE A 17 -9.80 -6.15 -24.15
CA PHE A 17 -9.70 -5.16 -23.06
C PHE A 17 -8.47 -4.26 -23.21
N TYR A 18 -7.39 -4.77 -23.79
CA TYR A 18 -6.22 -3.94 -24.05
C TYR A 18 -6.49 -2.91 -25.15
N LYS A 19 -7.12 -3.33 -26.23
CA LYS A 19 -7.54 -2.40 -27.28
C LYS A 19 -8.48 -1.33 -26.72
N ARG A 20 -9.46 -1.74 -25.90
CA ARG A 20 -10.39 -0.78 -25.29
C ARG A 20 -9.67 0.17 -24.31
N ALA A 21 -8.72 -0.33 -23.54
CA ALA A 21 -7.89 0.50 -22.67
C ALA A 21 -7.01 1.50 -23.45
N LEU A 22 -6.49 1.09 -24.63
CA LEU A 22 -5.77 2.00 -25.53
C LEU A 22 -6.68 3.12 -26.06
N GLU A 23 -7.93 2.81 -26.40
CA GLU A 23 -8.92 3.84 -26.82
C GLU A 23 -9.22 4.85 -25.71
N LEU A 24 -9.12 4.44 -24.44
CA LEU A 24 -9.32 5.31 -23.26
C LEU A 24 -8.03 5.93 -22.72
N LYS A 25 -6.86 5.68 -23.35
CA LYS A 25 -5.58 6.14 -22.82
C LYS A 25 -5.56 7.64 -22.52
N ASP A 26 -6.00 8.47 -23.45
CA ASP A 26 -5.95 9.94 -23.29
C ASP A 26 -6.85 10.39 -22.12
N GLU A 27 -7.99 9.74 -21.93
CA GLU A 27 -8.89 10.02 -20.79
C GLU A 27 -8.26 9.56 -19.47
N THR A 28 -7.70 8.34 -19.42
CA THR A 28 -7.01 7.83 -18.23
C THR A 28 -5.84 8.74 -17.83
N VAL A 29 -5.08 9.21 -18.81
CA VAL A 29 -3.98 10.16 -18.58
C VAL A 29 -4.51 11.53 -18.10
N ALA A 30 -5.63 12.00 -18.64
CA ALA A 30 -6.26 13.24 -18.18
C ALA A 30 -6.75 13.12 -16.73
N ASP A 31 -7.40 12.01 -16.37
CA ASP A 31 -7.83 11.71 -14.99
C ASP A 31 -6.62 11.67 -14.04
N ARG A 32 -5.54 10.98 -14.43
CA ARG A 32 -4.27 10.92 -13.68
C ARG A 32 -3.69 12.30 -13.45
N ARG A 33 -3.59 13.12 -14.49
CA ARG A 33 -3.01 14.48 -14.39
C ARG A 33 -3.88 15.42 -13.56
N TYR A 34 -5.20 15.28 -13.63
CA TYR A 34 -6.11 16.03 -12.76
C TYR A 34 -5.89 15.70 -11.28
N ILE A 35 -5.80 14.41 -10.94
CA ILE A 35 -5.54 13.95 -9.57
C ILE A 35 -4.17 14.44 -9.12
N HIS A 36 -3.16 14.35 -9.97
CA HIS A 36 -1.80 14.81 -9.71
C HIS A 36 -1.71 16.31 -9.39
N GLU A 37 -2.36 17.14 -10.22
CA GLU A 37 -2.42 18.59 -10.05
C GLU A 37 -3.15 19.00 -8.76
N ASN A 38 -4.11 18.20 -8.33
CA ASN A 38 -4.90 18.41 -7.13
C ASN A 38 -4.46 17.55 -5.95
N ALA A 39 -3.20 17.12 -5.89
CA ALA A 39 -2.67 16.24 -4.88
C ALA A 39 -3.01 16.68 -3.45
N GLU A 40 -3.58 15.76 -2.68
CA GLU A 40 -3.95 15.89 -1.27
C GLU A 40 -3.30 14.76 -0.48
N ALA A 41 -3.06 14.92 0.82
CA ALA A 41 -2.34 13.95 1.64
C ALA A 41 -3.12 13.59 2.92
N GLY A 42 -2.98 12.35 3.36
CA GLY A 42 -3.63 11.84 4.57
C GLY A 42 -5.07 11.36 4.34
N LEU A 43 -5.89 11.39 5.38
CA LEU A 43 -7.26 10.84 5.34
C LEU A 43 -8.24 11.72 4.57
N GLU A 44 -8.16 13.03 4.74
CA GLU A 44 -9.12 13.97 4.16
C GLU A 44 -8.66 14.42 2.76
N LEU A 45 -9.29 13.89 1.72
CA LEU A 45 -8.99 14.17 0.32
C LEU A 45 -10.23 14.72 -0.41
N PRO A 46 -10.77 15.87 -0.01
CA PRO A 46 -12.09 16.34 -0.49
C PRO A 46 -12.16 16.54 -2.00
N LYS A 47 -11.11 17.02 -2.66
CA LYS A 47 -11.09 17.23 -4.11
C LYS A 47 -10.98 15.91 -4.86
N THR A 48 -10.03 15.06 -4.45
CA THR A 48 -9.81 13.75 -5.07
C THR A 48 -11.02 12.85 -4.89
N LYS A 49 -11.61 12.83 -3.68
CA LYS A 49 -12.85 12.08 -3.38
C LYS A 49 -14.02 12.55 -4.25
N ALA A 50 -14.26 13.86 -4.35
CA ALA A 50 -15.31 14.41 -5.18
C ALA A 50 -15.10 14.04 -6.66
N TYR A 51 -13.89 14.18 -7.17
CA TYR A 51 -13.55 13.83 -8.55
C TYR A 51 -13.84 12.37 -8.86
N VAL A 52 -13.36 11.45 -8.02
CA VAL A 52 -13.60 10.01 -8.17
C VAL A 52 -15.09 9.70 -8.14
N MET A 53 -15.85 10.27 -7.22
CA MET A 53 -17.31 10.07 -7.15
C MET A 53 -18.02 10.58 -8.40
N ASP A 54 -17.63 11.73 -8.92
CA ASP A 54 -18.27 12.31 -10.11
C ASP A 54 -17.94 11.50 -11.38
N LYS A 55 -16.70 11.03 -11.54
CA LYS A 55 -16.32 10.14 -12.65
C LYS A 55 -17.06 8.81 -12.60
N LEU A 56 -17.19 8.19 -11.43
CA LEU A 56 -17.96 6.95 -11.29
C LEU A 56 -19.44 7.14 -11.64
N LYS A 57 -20.07 8.27 -11.23
CA LYS A 57 -21.43 8.60 -11.62
C LYS A 57 -21.57 8.83 -13.14
N GLU A 58 -20.59 9.52 -13.75
CA GLU A 58 -20.54 9.73 -15.21
C GLU A 58 -20.54 8.39 -15.94
N TYR A 59 -19.86 7.37 -15.40
CA TYR A 59 -19.84 6.01 -15.97
C TYR A 59 -21.09 5.19 -15.63
N GLY A 60 -22.04 5.76 -14.89
CA GLY A 60 -23.31 5.10 -14.53
C GLY A 60 -23.18 4.11 -13.38
N LEU A 61 -22.22 4.32 -12.49
CA LEU A 61 -22.13 3.61 -11.20
C LEU A 61 -22.76 4.48 -10.09
N ASP A 62 -23.07 3.83 -8.96
CA ASP A 62 -23.61 4.49 -7.76
C ASP A 62 -22.52 4.51 -6.66
N PRO A 63 -21.57 5.45 -6.70
CA PRO A 63 -20.54 5.54 -5.68
C PRO A 63 -21.10 6.05 -4.35
N VAL A 64 -20.58 5.51 -3.27
CA VAL A 64 -20.86 5.94 -1.90
C VAL A 64 -19.56 6.16 -1.13
N GLU A 65 -19.62 7.00 -0.11
CA GLU A 65 -18.52 7.13 0.84
C GLU A 65 -18.41 5.87 1.70
N CYS A 66 -17.18 5.44 1.97
CA CYS A 66 -16.88 4.34 2.87
C CYS A 66 -15.74 4.81 3.80
N GLY A 67 -16.09 5.28 4.99
CA GLY A 67 -15.18 6.08 5.80
C GLY A 67 -14.75 7.32 5.04
N GLU A 68 -13.46 7.58 5.00
CA GLU A 68 -12.90 8.70 4.23
C GLU A 68 -12.62 8.37 2.75
N GLY A 69 -12.81 7.12 2.34
CA GLY A 69 -12.67 6.68 0.96
C GLY A 69 -13.98 6.62 0.18
N VAL A 70 -13.90 6.11 -1.06
CA VAL A 70 -15.04 5.92 -1.96
C VAL A 70 -15.12 4.44 -2.35
N THR A 71 -16.35 3.93 -2.40
CA THR A 71 -16.65 2.60 -2.95
C THR A 71 -17.79 2.67 -3.96
N ALA A 72 -17.75 1.77 -4.93
CA ALA A 72 -18.84 1.50 -5.84
C ALA A 72 -18.89 0.00 -6.12
N MET A 73 -20.02 -0.47 -6.61
CA MET A 73 -20.22 -1.89 -6.95
C MET A 73 -20.77 -2.01 -8.37
N LEU A 74 -20.44 -3.14 -8.99
CA LEU A 74 -20.90 -3.48 -10.32
C LEU A 74 -21.18 -4.98 -10.41
N GLY A 75 -22.25 -5.35 -11.13
CA GLY A 75 -22.71 -6.74 -11.22
C GLY A 75 -23.68 -7.10 -10.09
N ASN A 76 -24.12 -8.34 -10.03
CA ASN A 76 -25.13 -8.79 -9.08
C ASN A 76 -24.92 -10.24 -8.69
N GLY A 77 -24.87 -10.52 -7.38
CA GLY A 77 -24.70 -11.85 -6.83
C GLY A 77 -23.34 -12.47 -7.12
N GLY A 78 -23.25 -13.81 -7.00
CA GLY A 78 -22.01 -14.55 -7.22
C GLY A 78 -20.89 -14.20 -6.25
N LYS A 79 -19.67 -14.47 -6.65
CA LYS A 79 -18.46 -14.10 -5.92
C LYS A 79 -18.18 -12.60 -6.02
N VAL A 80 -17.50 -12.07 -5.02
CA VAL A 80 -17.18 -10.64 -4.91
C VAL A 80 -15.68 -10.44 -4.97
N LEU A 81 -15.19 -9.78 -6.01
CA LEU A 81 -13.80 -9.36 -6.13
C LEU A 81 -13.67 -7.87 -5.80
N LEU A 82 -12.82 -7.55 -4.84
CA LEU A 82 -12.41 -6.19 -4.54
C LEU A 82 -11.24 -5.78 -5.43
N LEU A 83 -11.37 -4.65 -6.12
CA LEU A 83 -10.28 -3.96 -6.80
C LEU A 83 -9.94 -2.69 -6.02
N ARG A 84 -8.69 -2.53 -5.60
CA ARG A 84 -8.25 -1.40 -4.78
C ARG A 84 -7.29 -0.49 -5.54
N ALA A 85 -7.50 0.81 -5.38
CA ALA A 85 -6.52 1.85 -5.66
C ALA A 85 -6.44 2.80 -4.46
N ASP A 86 -5.24 3.13 -4.02
CA ASP A 86 -5.00 4.29 -3.17
C ASP A 86 -5.05 5.57 -4.00
N MET A 87 -5.24 6.72 -3.35
CA MET A 87 -5.43 8.00 -4.04
C MET A 87 -4.83 9.20 -3.30
N ASP A 88 -4.09 8.98 -2.21
CA ASP A 88 -3.41 10.04 -1.48
C ASP A 88 -2.03 10.36 -2.05
N GLY A 89 -1.58 11.59 -1.82
CA GLY A 89 -0.23 12.04 -2.10
C GLY A 89 0.60 12.22 -0.83
N LEU A 90 1.84 12.63 -1.01
CA LEU A 90 2.80 12.88 0.05
C LEU A 90 2.90 14.38 0.38
N PRO A 91 3.08 14.77 1.66
CA PRO A 91 3.27 16.16 2.06
C PRO A 91 4.71 16.63 1.76
N MET A 92 5.01 16.80 0.49
CA MET A 92 6.33 17.20 0.02
C MET A 92 6.24 18.05 -1.27
N PRO A 93 7.25 18.91 -1.54
CA PRO A 93 7.30 19.65 -2.80
C PRO A 93 7.69 18.72 -3.96
N GLU A 94 7.11 18.98 -5.12
CA GLU A 94 7.50 18.34 -6.37
C GLU A 94 8.54 19.17 -7.15
N LYS A 95 9.46 18.49 -7.82
CA LYS A 95 10.52 19.03 -8.68
C LYS A 95 10.73 18.18 -9.93
N SER A 96 9.70 17.46 -10.37
CA SER A 96 9.73 16.59 -11.56
C SER A 96 9.89 17.37 -12.86
N GLY A 97 9.43 18.63 -12.88
CA GLY A 97 9.35 19.46 -14.09
C GLY A 97 8.10 19.21 -14.92
N GLU A 98 7.15 18.39 -14.44
CA GLU A 98 5.89 18.13 -15.13
C GLU A 98 4.98 19.38 -15.13
N ALA A 99 4.31 19.61 -16.26
CA ALA A 99 3.44 20.78 -16.43
C ALA A 99 2.19 20.75 -15.54
N PHE A 100 1.82 19.57 -15.04
CA PHE A 100 0.67 19.29 -14.17
C PHE A 100 1.09 19.07 -12.70
N ALA A 101 2.31 19.46 -12.31
CA ALA A 101 2.73 19.44 -10.90
C ALA A 101 1.77 20.23 -10.02
N CYS A 102 1.52 19.75 -8.79
CA CYS A 102 0.58 20.39 -7.88
C CYS A 102 1.00 21.85 -7.58
N PRO A 103 0.15 22.85 -7.91
CA PRO A 103 0.52 24.26 -7.81
C PRO A 103 0.69 24.75 -6.38
N THR A 104 0.23 24.00 -5.38
CA THR A 104 0.41 24.34 -3.97
C THR A 104 1.88 24.25 -3.55
N GLY A 105 2.68 23.40 -4.22
CA GLY A 105 4.07 23.11 -3.86
C GLY A 105 4.24 22.43 -2.50
N LYS A 106 3.16 21.93 -1.90
CA LYS A 106 3.15 21.31 -0.55
C LYS A 106 2.85 19.83 -0.56
N THR A 107 2.20 19.33 -1.61
CA THR A 107 1.80 17.95 -1.79
C THR A 107 2.17 17.47 -3.18
N ALA A 108 2.48 16.19 -3.35
CA ALA A 108 2.85 15.61 -4.63
C ALA A 108 2.53 14.12 -4.69
N HIS A 109 2.18 13.61 -5.85
CA HIS A 109 2.01 12.18 -6.11
C HIS A 109 3.35 11.54 -6.52
N THR A 110 4.30 11.50 -5.59
CA THR A 110 5.63 10.92 -5.84
C THR A 110 5.71 9.41 -5.58
N CYS A 111 4.58 8.78 -5.20
CA CYS A 111 4.41 7.33 -5.11
C CYS A 111 3.62 6.74 -6.29
N GLY A 112 2.88 7.57 -7.03
CA GLY A 112 2.12 7.14 -8.22
C GLY A 112 0.67 6.74 -7.95
N HIS A 113 0.10 7.11 -6.79
CA HIS A 113 -1.29 6.79 -6.44
C HIS A 113 -2.31 7.47 -7.37
N ASP A 114 -1.96 8.56 -8.02
CA ASP A 114 -2.70 9.19 -9.11
C ASP A 114 -2.91 8.23 -10.31
N PHE A 115 -1.91 7.39 -10.64
CA PHE A 115 -2.05 6.33 -11.64
C PHE A 115 -3.01 5.24 -11.17
N HIS A 116 -2.92 4.82 -9.90
CA HIS A 116 -3.76 3.75 -9.37
C HIS A 116 -5.23 4.15 -9.45
N ALA A 117 -5.57 5.35 -8.97
CA ALA A 117 -6.93 5.87 -9.02
C ALA A 117 -7.44 6.02 -10.47
N ALA A 118 -6.64 6.61 -11.37
CA ALA A 118 -7.04 6.80 -12.77
C ALA A 118 -7.21 5.47 -13.52
N MET A 119 -6.31 4.50 -13.31
CA MET A 119 -6.45 3.17 -13.92
C MET A 119 -7.69 2.44 -13.38
N LEU A 120 -8.01 2.55 -12.09
CA LEU A 120 -9.19 1.92 -11.52
C LEU A 120 -10.49 2.59 -12.01
N LEU A 121 -10.51 3.92 -12.20
CA LEU A 121 -11.63 4.63 -12.84
C LEU A 121 -11.89 4.11 -14.25
N SER A 122 -10.86 4.03 -15.09
CA SER A 122 -11.00 3.51 -16.45
C SER A 122 -11.37 2.02 -16.48
N ALA A 123 -10.86 1.22 -15.53
CA ALA A 123 -11.28 -0.18 -15.38
C ALA A 123 -12.76 -0.28 -14.97
N ALA A 124 -13.24 0.57 -14.09
CA ALA A 124 -14.66 0.62 -13.70
C ALA A 124 -15.56 0.96 -14.90
N ARG A 125 -15.15 1.89 -15.75
CA ARG A 125 -15.85 2.21 -17.01
C ARG A 125 -15.95 1.02 -17.94
N ILE A 126 -14.82 0.34 -18.25
CA ILE A 126 -14.82 -0.82 -19.15
C ILE A 126 -15.64 -1.97 -18.55
N LEU A 127 -15.53 -2.21 -17.25
CA LEU A 127 -16.35 -3.23 -16.58
C LEU A 127 -17.84 -2.89 -16.64
N LYS A 128 -18.21 -1.60 -16.51
CA LYS A 128 -19.61 -1.15 -16.69
C LYS A 128 -20.13 -1.43 -18.11
N GLU A 129 -19.31 -1.22 -19.13
CA GLU A 129 -19.65 -1.57 -20.52
C GLU A 129 -19.91 -3.09 -20.70
N GLN A 130 -19.39 -3.93 -19.80
CA GLN A 130 -19.55 -5.39 -19.81
C GLN A 130 -20.45 -5.92 -18.68
N GLU A 131 -21.14 -5.07 -17.94
CA GLU A 131 -21.90 -5.43 -16.72
C GLU A 131 -22.84 -6.63 -16.94
N SER A 132 -23.57 -6.67 -18.05
CA SER A 132 -24.50 -7.78 -18.37
C SER A 132 -23.84 -9.14 -18.55
N LYS A 133 -22.51 -9.19 -18.73
CA LYS A 133 -21.73 -10.42 -18.91
C LYS A 133 -20.97 -10.83 -17.67
N LEU A 134 -20.94 -10.00 -16.63
CA LEU A 134 -20.27 -10.32 -15.36
C LEU A 134 -20.99 -11.50 -14.67
N LYS A 135 -20.21 -12.42 -14.12
CA LYS A 135 -20.71 -13.62 -13.41
C LYS A 135 -20.68 -13.50 -11.90
N GLY A 136 -20.54 -12.28 -11.39
CA GLY A 136 -20.46 -11.96 -9.97
C GLY A 136 -20.44 -10.46 -9.77
N THR A 137 -19.84 -10.03 -8.69
CA THR A 137 -19.77 -8.62 -8.28
C THR A 137 -18.33 -8.13 -8.24
N VAL A 138 -18.06 -6.98 -8.84
CA VAL A 138 -16.83 -6.22 -8.62
C VAL A 138 -17.12 -5.09 -7.63
N LYS A 139 -16.33 -5.00 -6.58
CA LYS A 139 -16.36 -3.90 -5.62
C LYS A 139 -15.11 -3.04 -5.80
N PHE A 140 -15.29 -1.76 -6.05
CA PHE A 140 -14.21 -0.80 -6.22
C PHE A 140 -13.90 -0.13 -4.88
N MET A 141 -12.62 -0.01 -4.56
CA MET A 141 -12.13 0.67 -3.37
C MET A 141 -11.13 1.74 -3.76
N PHE A 142 -11.51 3.00 -3.58
CA PHE A 142 -10.62 4.16 -3.72
C PHE A 142 -10.25 4.63 -2.32
N GLN A 143 -9.01 4.37 -1.94
CA GLN A 143 -8.53 4.44 -0.57
C GLN A 143 -7.70 5.71 -0.32
N PRO A 144 -7.98 6.52 0.72
CA PRO A 144 -7.09 7.57 1.19
C PRO A 144 -5.99 7.03 2.10
N ALA A 145 -5.03 7.87 2.46
CA ALA A 145 -4.11 7.67 3.58
C ALA A 145 -3.34 6.33 3.59
N GLU A 146 -2.90 5.84 2.42
CA GLU A 146 -1.97 4.71 2.37
C GLU A 146 -0.64 5.10 3.01
N GLU A 147 -0.09 6.26 2.68
CA GLU A 147 1.21 6.78 3.13
C GLU A 147 1.30 6.99 4.67
N THR A 148 0.15 7.05 5.33
CA THR A 148 0.05 7.12 6.80
C THR A 148 -0.47 5.83 7.43
N PHE A 149 -0.70 4.79 6.62
CA PHE A 149 -1.19 3.47 7.04
C PHE A 149 -2.52 3.48 7.79
N GLN A 150 -3.42 4.39 7.41
CA GLN A 150 -4.71 4.59 8.06
C GLN A 150 -5.90 4.23 7.18
N GLY A 151 -5.73 4.30 5.87
CA GLY A 151 -6.81 4.23 4.91
C GLY A 151 -7.51 2.87 4.86
N SER A 152 -6.76 1.78 4.74
CA SER A 152 -7.34 0.43 4.75
C SER A 152 -8.12 0.14 6.03
N LYS A 153 -7.58 0.50 7.20
CA LYS A 153 -8.26 0.32 8.50
C LYS A 153 -9.56 1.14 8.55
N ASN A 154 -9.49 2.41 8.16
CA ASN A 154 -10.65 3.30 8.12
C ASN A 154 -11.76 2.71 7.25
N MET A 155 -11.47 2.27 6.04
CA MET A 155 -12.49 1.70 5.15
C MET A 155 -13.00 0.33 5.62
N ILE A 156 -12.16 -0.50 6.25
CA ILE A 156 -12.58 -1.77 6.85
C ILE A 156 -13.56 -1.53 8.00
N GLU A 157 -13.29 -0.58 8.87
CA GLU A 157 -14.18 -0.20 9.98
C GLU A 157 -15.53 0.31 9.48
N HIS A 158 -15.58 0.88 8.26
CA HIS A 158 -16.80 1.32 7.60
C HIS A 158 -17.40 0.29 6.62
N GLY A 159 -16.94 -0.97 6.70
CA GLY A 159 -17.60 -2.11 6.05
C GLY A 159 -17.20 -2.36 4.60
N ILE A 160 -16.05 -1.90 4.11
CA ILE A 160 -15.62 -2.15 2.72
C ILE A 160 -15.57 -3.65 2.38
N LEU A 161 -15.29 -4.52 3.33
CA LEU A 161 -15.24 -5.98 3.14
C LEU A 161 -16.60 -6.66 3.28
N GLU A 162 -17.65 -5.93 3.66
CA GLU A 162 -18.99 -6.43 3.94
C GLU A 162 -20.02 -5.83 2.96
N ASN A 163 -21.19 -6.44 2.89
CA ASN A 163 -22.38 -5.97 2.17
C ASN A 163 -22.17 -5.57 0.68
N PRO A 164 -21.80 -6.51 -0.20
CA PRO A 164 -21.60 -7.93 0.00
C PRO A 164 -20.22 -8.25 0.57
N LYS A 165 -20.10 -9.42 1.20
CA LYS A 165 -18.82 -9.90 1.72
C LYS A 165 -17.84 -10.13 0.57
N VAL A 166 -16.64 -9.61 0.71
CA VAL A 166 -15.56 -9.77 -0.27
C VAL A 166 -14.96 -11.19 -0.17
N ASP A 167 -14.83 -11.86 -1.31
CA ASP A 167 -14.24 -13.20 -1.42
C ASP A 167 -12.75 -13.17 -1.75
N ALA A 168 -12.31 -12.19 -2.53
CA ALA A 168 -10.91 -11.98 -2.89
C ALA A 168 -10.63 -10.50 -3.19
N ALA A 169 -9.35 -10.10 -3.12
CA ALA A 169 -8.94 -8.72 -3.41
C ALA A 169 -7.68 -8.68 -4.29
N LEU A 170 -7.64 -7.67 -5.17
CA LEU A 170 -6.52 -7.39 -6.08
C LEU A 170 -6.16 -5.90 -5.98
N ALA A 171 -4.87 -5.62 -5.87
CA ALA A 171 -4.30 -4.29 -5.99
C ALA A 171 -3.04 -4.29 -6.86
N TYR A 172 -2.79 -3.17 -7.54
CA TYR A 172 -1.55 -2.89 -8.24
C TYR A 172 -0.88 -1.67 -7.66
N HIS A 173 0.46 -1.64 -7.75
CA HIS A 173 1.24 -0.44 -7.44
C HIS A 173 2.19 -0.15 -8.61
N VAL A 174 2.18 1.07 -9.13
CA VAL A 174 3.14 1.45 -10.16
C VAL A 174 4.53 1.65 -9.58
N SER A 175 5.55 1.19 -10.29
CA SER A 175 6.93 1.30 -9.85
C SER A 175 7.74 2.13 -10.85
N PRO A 176 8.30 3.29 -10.43
CA PRO A 176 9.21 4.06 -11.26
C PRO A 176 10.59 3.40 -11.28
N GLY A 177 11.49 3.95 -12.06
CA GLY A 177 12.87 3.51 -12.10
C GLY A 177 13.41 3.32 -13.50
N LYS A 178 14.66 2.89 -13.61
CA LYS A 178 15.30 2.65 -14.90
C LYS A 178 14.95 1.27 -15.44
N MET A 179 13.70 1.10 -15.85
CA MET A 179 13.14 -0.15 -16.36
C MET A 179 12.08 0.11 -17.44
N PRO A 180 11.86 -0.85 -18.36
CA PRO A 180 10.79 -0.71 -19.35
C PRO A 180 9.41 -0.79 -18.69
N VAL A 181 8.40 -0.22 -19.35
CA VAL A 181 6.98 -0.36 -18.98
C VAL A 181 6.52 -1.80 -19.20
N GLY A 182 5.59 -2.29 -18.35
CA GLY A 182 4.90 -3.58 -18.55
C GLY A 182 5.49 -4.77 -17.80
N LEU A 183 6.50 -4.56 -16.93
CA LEU A 183 6.91 -5.64 -16.02
C LEU A 183 5.88 -5.78 -14.91
N PHE A 184 5.27 -6.96 -14.78
CA PHE A 184 4.45 -7.35 -13.64
C PHE A 184 5.31 -8.13 -12.64
N MET A 185 5.61 -7.49 -11.52
CA MET A 185 6.46 -8.04 -10.47
C MET A 185 5.60 -8.54 -9.33
N TYR A 186 5.75 -9.80 -8.93
CA TYR A 186 4.89 -10.46 -7.94
C TYR A 186 5.65 -11.44 -7.06
N ASN A 187 5.00 -11.86 -5.96
CA ASN A 187 5.51 -12.92 -5.10
C ASN A 187 4.37 -13.90 -4.75
N ASP A 188 4.51 -15.14 -5.21
CA ASP A 188 3.56 -16.22 -4.98
C ASP A 188 4.02 -17.20 -3.86
N LYS A 189 5.22 -16.96 -3.28
CA LYS A 189 5.85 -17.87 -2.31
C LYS A 189 6.08 -17.26 -0.94
N GLY A 190 5.81 -15.99 -0.77
CA GLY A 190 6.16 -15.33 0.47
C GLY A 190 5.65 -13.89 0.58
N THR A 191 6.42 -13.10 1.31
CA THR A 191 6.08 -11.72 1.62
C THR A 191 6.42 -10.81 0.46
N MET A 192 5.41 -10.10 -0.05
CA MET A 192 5.58 -9.08 -1.07
C MET A 192 6.18 -7.79 -0.50
N MET A 193 5.67 -7.34 0.67
CA MET A 193 6.19 -6.16 1.37
C MET A 193 6.28 -6.41 2.87
N TYR A 194 7.25 -5.74 3.53
CA TYR A 194 7.51 -5.95 4.95
C TYR A 194 6.48 -5.23 5.83
N SER A 195 6.33 -5.70 7.08
CA SER A 195 5.57 -4.99 8.11
C SER A 195 6.22 -3.65 8.47
N VAL A 196 5.44 -2.77 9.08
CA VAL A 196 5.96 -1.62 9.80
C VAL A 196 5.22 -1.43 11.11
N ASP A 197 5.98 -1.38 12.20
CA ASP A 197 5.50 -1.01 13.52
C ASP A 197 6.35 0.16 14.03
N GLY A 198 5.80 1.37 13.92
CA GLY A 198 6.39 2.58 14.46
C GLY A 198 6.06 2.72 15.94
N PHE A 199 7.02 3.08 16.77
CA PHE A 199 6.80 3.22 18.20
C PHE A 199 7.52 4.43 18.81
N LYS A 200 6.95 4.92 19.92
CA LYS A 200 7.53 5.95 20.77
C LYS A 200 7.55 5.47 22.20
N ILE A 201 8.73 5.45 22.81
CA ILE A 201 8.94 5.13 24.21
C ILE A 201 9.29 6.42 24.94
N THR A 202 8.44 6.87 25.84
CA THR A 202 8.72 7.97 26.75
C THR A 202 9.15 7.40 28.10
N VAL A 203 10.44 7.49 28.37
CA VAL A 203 11.01 7.10 29.68
C VAL A 203 10.70 8.20 30.67
N LYS A 204 10.16 7.84 31.81
CA LYS A 204 9.87 8.73 32.97
C LYS A 204 10.85 8.46 34.09
N GLY A 205 11.55 9.48 34.48
CA GLY A 205 12.46 9.51 35.60
C GLY A 205 12.04 10.52 36.66
N LYS A 206 13.03 11.08 37.34
CA LYS A 206 12.87 12.16 38.33
C LYS A 206 14.04 13.11 38.16
N GLY A 207 13.76 14.35 37.79
CA GLY A 207 14.77 15.40 37.64
C GLY A 207 15.52 15.70 38.93
N SER A 208 16.80 16.05 38.78
CA SER A 208 17.65 16.49 39.91
C SER A 208 18.86 17.28 39.41
N HIS A 209 19.55 17.93 40.34
CA HIS A 209 20.84 18.54 40.05
C HIS A 209 21.88 17.46 39.69
N GLY A 210 22.67 17.63 38.64
CA GLY A 210 23.63 16.63 38.17
C GLY A 210 24.67 16.21 39.21
N ALA A 211 24.97 17.05 40.20
CA ALA A 211 25.86 16.69 41.32
C ALA A 211 25.16 15.87 42.44
N TYR A 212 23.83 15.70 42.36
CA TYR A 212 23.03 14.94 43.34
C TYR A 212 22.20 13.84 42.65
N PRO A 213 22.83 12.92 41.90
CA PRO A 213 22.09 11.90 41.15
C PRO A 213 21.27 10.96 42.04
N HIS A 214 21.66 10.75 43.29
CA HIS A 214 20.95 9.91 44.24
C HIS A 214 19.57 10.49 44.65
N ALA A 215 19.31 11.77 44.41
CA ALA A 215 18.03 12.42 44.67
C ALA A 215 17.05 12.32 43.48
N GLY A 216 17.52 11.87 42.30
CA GLY A 216 16.78 11.72 41.08
C GLY A 216 16.64 10.27 40.61
N VAL A 217 16.04 10.10 39.45
CA VAL A 217 16.03 8.89 38.60
C VAL A 217 16.35 9.33 37.18
N ASP A 218 17.49 8.91 36.69
CA ASP A 218 18.02 9.40 35.40
C ASP A 218 17.38 8.71 34.18
N PRO A 219 16.48 9.38 33.44
CA PRO A 219 15.83 8.79 32.27
C PRO A 219 16.78 8.67 31.08
N ILE A 220 17.88 9.42 31.02
CA ILE A 220 18.89 9.27 29.95
C ILE A 220 19.59 7.93 30.12
N ASN A 221 20.09 7.64 31.33
CA ASN A 221 20.71 6.36 31.63
C ASN A 221 19.77 5.19 31.35
N ILE A 222 18.49 5.28 31.79
CA ILE A 222 17.46 4.26 31.50
C ILE A 222 17.27 4.10 29.99
N GLY A 223 17.13 5.19 29.24
CA GLY A 223 16.95 5.16 27.79
C GLY A 223 18.10 4.49 27.03
N VAL A 224 19.35 4.72 27.48
CA VAL A 224 20.54 4.05 26.94
C VAL A 224 20.46 2.54 27.16
N HIS A 225 20.10 2.11 28.37
CA HIS A 225 19.95 0.67 28.67
C HIS A 225 18.80 0.03 27.92
N ILE A 226 17.66 0.73 27.74
CA ILE A 226 16.57 0.27 26.88
C ILE A 226 17.07 0.11 25.44
N HIS A 227 17.76 1.12 24.89
CA HIS A 227 18.30 1.05 23.54
C HIS A 227 19.20 -0.18 23.33
N LEU A 228 20.13 -0.43 24.22
CA LEU A 228 21.03 -1.59 24.17
C LEU A 228 20.26 -2.91 24.27
N ALA A 229 19.35 -3.02 25.24
CA ALA A 229 18.56 -4.24 25.47
C ALA A 229 17.66 -4.58 24.26
N LEU A 230 17.12 -3.59 23.58
CA LEU A 230 16.30 -3.82 22.38
C LEU A 230 17.10 -4.41 21.20
N GLN A 231 18.43 -4.15 21.12
CA GLN A 231 19.27 -4.77 20.08
C GLN A 231 19.38 -6.29 20.26
N GLU A 232 19.30 -6.77 21.49
CA GLU A 232 19.35 -8.21 21.78
C GLU A 232 18.15 -8.98 21.22
N LEU A 233 17.00 -8.33 21.01
CA LEU A 233 15.83 -8.96 20.41
C LEU A 233 16.15 -9.51 19.02
N ILE A 234 16.77 -8.70 18.17
CA ILE A 234 17.19 -9.13 16.82
C ILE A 234 18.32 -10.16 16.90
N ALA A 235 19.29 -9.97 17.82
CA ALA A 235 20.47 -10.80 17.88
C ALA A 235 20.24 -12.17 18.54
N ARG A 236 19.20 -12.34 19.36
CA ARG A 236 19.01 -13.52 20.23
C ARG A 236 17.61 -14.12 20.25
N GLU A 237 16.56 -13.40 19.80
CA GLU A 237 15.20 -13.88 19.94
C GLU A 237 14.50 -14.14 18.59
N THR A 238 14.95 -13.51 17.49
CA THR A 238 14.35 -13.75 16.15
C THR A 238 15.00 -14.95 15.44
N ASP A 239 14.21 -15.62 14.60
CA ASP A 239 14.72 -16.67 13.72
C ASP A 239 15.60 -16.03 12.61
N PRO A 240 16.88 -16.44 12.48
CA PRO A 240 17.78 -15.90 11.47
C PRO A 240 17.36 -16.19 10.01
N ALA A 241 16.40 -17.09 9.79
CA ALA A 241 15.80 -17.32 8.48
C ALA A 241 14.85 -16.20 8.02
N HIS A 242 14.41 -15.32 8.95
CA HIS A 242 13.51 -14.22 8.66
C HIS A 242 14.24 -12.87 8.70
N ALA A 243 13.86 -11.99 7.78
CA ALA A 243 14.36 -10.62 7.81
C ALA A 243 13.66 -9.83 8.92
N CYS A 244 14.45 -9.36 9.89
CA CYS A 244 13.97 -8.56 11.02
C CYS A 244 14.86 -7.34 11.20
N VAL A 245 14.25 -6.18 11.40
CA VAL A 245 14.92 -4.91 11.66
C VAL A 245 14.26 -4.21 12.84
N LEU A 246 15.07 -3.71 13.79
CA LEU A 246 14.64 -2.81 14.84
C LEU A 246 15.59 -1.62 14.85
N THR A 247 15.06 -0.44 14.60
CA THR A 247 15.86 0.80 14.53
C THR A 247 15.30 1.84 15.47
N ILE A 248 16.16 2.42 16.32
CA ILE A 248 15.88 3.65 17.05
C ILE A 248 16.42 4.80 16.22
N GLY A 249 15.52 5.53 15.56
CA GLY A 249 15.87 6.66 14.68
C GLY A 249 15.95 8.00 15.40
N GLN A 250 15.40 8.08 16.62
CA GLN A 250 15.43 9.30 17.41
C GLN A 250 15.62 8.97 18.90
N PHE A 251 16.54 9.70 19.55
CA PHE A 251 16.72 9.71 20.99
C PHE A 251 16.90 11.16 21.44
N LYS A 252 15.93 11.68 22.21
CA LYS A 252 15.93 13.05 22.72
C LYS A 252 15.81 13.07 24.23
N ALA A 253 16.73 13.76 24.93
CA ALA A 253 16.67 13.92 26.38
C ALA A 253 17.60 15.05 26.85
N GLY A 254 17.16 15.75 27.90
CA GLY A 254 17.95 16.79 28.59
C GLY A 254 18.20 18.03 27.74
N GLU A 255 18.46 19.14 28.44
CA GLU A 255 18.74 20.44 27.80
C GLU A 255 20.01 21.09 28.36
N ALA A 256 20.47 20.68 29.54
CA ALA A 256 21.65 21.22 30.23
C ALA A 256 22.52 20.14 30.85
N ALA A 257 23.83 20.28 30.75
CA ALA A 257 24.81 19.27 31.18
C ALA A 257 24.81 19.00 32.68
N ASN A 258 24.31 19.90 33.51
CA ASN A 258 24.28 19.81 34.96
C ASN A 258 22.90 19.50 35.57
N ILE A 259 21.95 19.07 34.71
CA ILE A 259 20.57 18.74 35.13
C ILE A 259 20.24 17.33 34.64
N ILE A 260 19.78 16.47 35.56
CA ILE A 260 19.10 15.23 35.21
C ILE A 260 17.66 15.57 34.81
N PRO A 261 17.19 15.27 33.58
CA PRO A 261 15.84 15.63 33.17
C PRO A 261 14.78 14.73 33.78
N GLU A 262 13.51 15.06 33.59
CA GLU A 262 12.38 14.23 34.05
C GLU A 262 12.03 13.14 33.04
N THR A 263 12.36 13.34 31.76
CA THR A 263 12.00 12.42 30.66
C THR A 263 13.10 12.25 29.65
N ALA A 264 13.08 11.09 28.98
CA ALA A 264 13.79 10.83 27.73
C ALA A 264 12.83 10.18 26.72
N VAL A 265 13.00 10.43 25.42
CA VAL A 265 12.13 9.92 24.37
C VAL A 265 12.96 9.18 23.35
N LEU A 266 12.59 7.92 23.10
CA LEU A 266 13.11 7.11 22.00
C LEU A 266 11.97 6.91 20.98
N GLN A 267 12.24 7.08 19.68
CA GLN A 267 11.33 6.68 18.61
C GLN A 267 12.03 5.74 17.66
N GLY A 268 11.30 4.74 17.21
CA GLY A 268 11.86 3.71 16.36
C GLY A 268 10.84 3.03 15.48
N THR A 269 11.33 2.08 14.71
CA THR A 269 10.52 1.24 13.82
C THR A 269 10.99 -0.21 13.90
N ILE A 270 10.03 -1.13 13.82
CA ILE A 270 10.25 -2.56 13.61
C ILE A 270 9.77 -2.89 12.20
N ARG A 271 10.55 -3.69 11.47
CA ARG A 271 10.17 -4.23 10.16
C ARG A 271 10.51 -5.70 10.09
N THR A 272 9.62 -6.50 9.50
CA THR A 272 9.87 -7.92 9.26
C THR A 272 9.04 -8.44 8.09
N ASN A 273 9.50 -9.52 7.49
CA ASN A 273 8.79 -10.22 6.44
C ASN A 273 7.92 -11.39 6.97
N ASN A 274 7.74 -11.48 8.28
CA ASN A 274 7.05 -12.62 8.91
C ASN A 274 6.13 -12.16 10.05
N THR A 275 4.88 -12.63 10.04
CA THR A 275 3.86 -12.24 11.04
C THR A 275 4.24 -12.68 12.46
N LYS A 276 4.78 -13.89 12.64
CA LYS A 276 5.15 -14.39 13.98
C LYS A 276 6.31 -13.60 14.58
N GLU A 277 7.31 -13.26 13.75
CA GLU A 277 8.41 -12.41 14.17
C GLU A 277 7.95 -10.99 14.53
N ARG A 278 6.97 -10.45 13.78
CA ARG A 278 6.35 -9.17 14.09
C ARG A 278 5.70 -9.19 15.47
N GLU A 279 4.84 -10.17 15.73
CA GLU A 279 4.15 -10.34 17.02
C GLU A 279 5.14 -10.50 18.17
N LEU A 280 6.19 -11.32 17.98
CA LEU A 280 7.28 -11.50 18.92
C LEU A 280 7.95 -10.15 19.23
N LEU A 281 8.45 -9.46 18.19
CA LEU A 281 9.24 -8.24 18.36
C LEU A 281 8.43 -7.10 19.00
N VAL A 282 7.18 -6.88 18.58
CA VAL A 282 6.31 -5.84 19.16
C VAL A 282 6.03 -6.13 20.63
N ARG A 283 5.70 -7.36 20.97
CA ARG A 283 5.47 -7.77 22.36
C ARG A 283 6.74 -7.63 23.19
N ARG A 284 7.85 -8.17 22.72
CA ARG A 284 9.12 -8.16 23.46
C ARG A 284 9.69 -6.76 23.61
N MET A 285 9.56 -5.89 22.62
CA MET A 285 9.97 -4.49 22.71
C MET A 285 9.29 -3.80 23.92
N LYS A 286 7.97 -4.00 24.08
CA LYS A 286 7.21 -3.43 25.21
C LYS A 286 7.72 -4.01 26.53
N GLU A 287 7.80 -5.34 26.65
CA GLU A 287 8.26 -6.03 27.86
C GLU A 287 9.68 -5.63 28.27
N VAL A 288 10.62 -5.57 27.31
CA VAL A 288 12.01 -5.21 27.58
C VAL A 288 12.12 -3.76 28.04
N ALA A 289 11.42 -2.84 27.37
CA ALA A 289 11.44 -1.43 27.76
C ALA A 289 10.89 -1.21 29.18
N GLU A 290 9.76 -1.85 29.54
CA GLU A 290 9.14 -1.75 30.86
C GLU A 290 10.03 -2.33 31.95
N LYS A 291 10.55 -3.54 31.74
CA LYS A 291 11.40 -4.23 32.75
C LYS A 291 12.74 -3.54 32.91
N THR A 292 13.35 -3.04 31.84
CA THR A 292 14.61 -2.29 31.92
C THR A 292 14.42 -0.99 32.68
N ALA A 293 13.34 -0.24 32.46
CA ALA A 293 13.04 0.97 33.18
C ALA A 293 12.86 0.69 34.68
N ALA A 294 12.15 -0.39 35.02
CA ALA A 294 11.90 -0.78 36.42
C ALA A 294 13.19 -1.13 37.19
N VAL A 295 14.21 -1.74 36.51
CA VAL A 295 15.53 -2.03 37.14
C VAL A 295 16.17 -0.77 37.71
N TYR A 296 15.96 0.38 37.06
CA TYR A 296 16.52 1.68 37.46
C TYR A 296 15.52 2.60 38.13
N ASN A 297 14.44 2.06 38.70
CA ASN A 297 13.37 2.80 39.41
C ASN A 297 12.62 3.83 38.53
N GLY A 298 12.69 3.73 37.24
CA GLY A 298 11.90 4.52 36.30
C GLY A 298 10.68 3.75 35.74
N SER A 299 9.98 4.39 34.85
CA SER A 299 8.87 3.78 34.09
C SER A 299 8.85 4.26 32.66
N VAL A 300 8.06 3.61 31.81
CA VAL A 300 7.88 4.01 30.42
C VAL A 300 6.41 4.17 30.08
N LYS A 301 6.11 5.09 29.14
CA LYS A 301 4.88 5.12 28.37
C LYS A 301 5.23 4.75 26.93
N ILE A 302 4.55 3.73 26.38
CA ILE A 302 4.79 3.26 25.02
C ILE A 302 3.55 3.58 24.18
N GLU A 303 3.78 4.21 23.04
CA GLU A 303 2.76 4.59 22.05
C GLU A 303 3.15 3.96 20.70
N MET A 304 2.23 3.22 20.08
CA MET A 304 2.40 2.75 18.71
C MET A 304 1.99 3.87 17.77
N ILE A 305 2.84 4.18 16.78
CA ILE A 305 2.64 5.26 15.81
C ILE A 305 2.03 4.69 14.52
N SER A 306 2.49 3.51 14.12
CA SER A 306 1.96 2.76 12.98
C SER A 306 1.99 1.27 13.30
N GLU A 307 1.04 0.52 12.74
CA GLU A 307 0.92 -0.92 12.92
C GLU A 307 0.36 -1.53 11.65
N VAL A 308 1.24 -2.03 10.77
CA VAL A 308 0.90 -2.67 9.50
C VAL A 308 1.56 -4.03 9.42
N PRO A 309 0.81 -5.11 9.15
CA PRO A 309 1.37 -6.44 9.00
C PRO A 309 2.22 -6.56 7.72
N PRO A 310 3.01 -7.63 7.57
CA PRO A 310 3.64 -7.92 6.28
C PRO A 310 2.57 -8.22 5.23
N LEU A 311 2.75 -7.68 4.02
CA LEU A 311 1.87 -8.00 2.90
C LEU A 311 2.25 -9.38 2.34
N ILE A 312 1.44 -10.36 2.68
CA ILE A 312 1.59 -11.74 2.23
C ILE A 312 0.47 -12.02 1.23
N CYS A 313 0.85 -12.20 -0.03
CA CYS A 313 -0.10 -12.56 -1.08
C CYS A 313 -0.57 -14.01 -0.93
N ASN A 314 -1.84 -14.27 -1.27
CA ASN A 314 -2.35 -15.64 -1.34
C ASN A 314 -1.75 -16.35 -2.57
N PRO A 315 -1.00 -17.45 -2.42
CA PRO A 315 -0.29 -18.08 -3.53
C PRO A 315 -1.22 -18.52 -4.67
N ALA A 316 -2.31 -19.20 -4.34
CA ALA A 316 -3.25 -19.72 -5.34
C ALA A 316 -3.93 -18.60 -6.14
N LEU A 317 -4.36 -17.53 -5.45
CA LEU A 317 -4.94 -16.36 -6.11
C LEU A 317 -3.90 -15.63 -6.97
N THR A 318 -2.66 -15.52 -6.49
CA THR A 318 -1.57 -14.87 -7.23
C THR A 318 -1.26 -15.64 -8.51
N ASP A 319 -1.10 -16.97 -8.43
CA ASP A 319 -0.88 -17.83 -9.60
C ASP A 319 -2.01 -17.71 -10.62
N GLU A 320 -3.25 -17.64 -10.13
CA GLU A 320 -4.44 -17.51 -10.97
C GLU A 320 -4.46 -16.15 -11.69
N MET A 321 -4.26 -15.04 -10.97
CA MET A 321 -4.23 -13.70 -11.56
C MET A 321 -3.07 -13.53 -12.55
N ILE A 322 -1.89 -14.07 -12.24
CA ILE A 322 -0.76 -14.09 -13.18
C ILE A 322 -1.06 -14.96 -14.41
N GLY A 323 -1.79 -16.06 -14.22
CA GLY A 323 -2.29 -16.87 -15.34
C GLY A 323 -3.12 -16.04 -16.31
N TYR A 324 -4.09 -15.28 -15.81
CA TYR A 324 -4.92 -14.37 -16.61
C TYR A 324 -4.11 -13.27 -17.28
N MET A 325 -3.13 -12.68 -16.56
CA MET A 325 -2.23 -11.68 -17.16
C MET A 325 -1.45 -12.26 -18.36
N LYS A 326 -0.99 -13.50 -18.28
CA LYS A 326 -0.25 -14.18 -19.36
C LYS A 326 -1.12 -14.51 -20.58
N GLU A 327 -2.44 -14.59 -20.40
CA GLU A 327 -3.38 -14.81 -21.51
C GLU A 327 -3.56 -13.57 -22.40
N MET A 328 -3.20 -12.39 -21.88
CA MET A 328 -3.31 -11.14 -22.62
C MET A 328 -2.12 -10.97 -23.58
N ASP A 329 -2.40 -10.79 -24.86
CA ASP A 329 -1.39 -10.48 -25.88
C ASP A 329 -1.07 -8.97 -25.86
N ILE A 330 -0.37 -8.53 -24.82
CA ILE A 330 0.04 -7.14 -24.62
C ILE A 330 1.54 -7.01 -24.87
N PRO A 331 1.97 -6.17 -25.84
CA PRO A 331 3.38 -5.95 -26.11
C PRO A 331 4.14 -5.45 -24.86
N GLY A 332 5.23 -6.11 -24.49
CA GLY A 332 6.07 -5.75 -23.35
C GLY A 332 5.56 -6.24 -21.99
N LEU A 333 4.37 -6.82 -21.93
CA LEU A 333 3.87 -7.42 -20.69
C LEU A 333 4.72 -8.63 -20.30
N THR A 334 5.41 -8.51 -19.14
CA THR A 334 6.35 -9.55 -18.71
C THR A 334 6.22 -9.81 -17.22
N PRO A 335 5.77 -11.00 -16.79
CA PRO A 335 5.72 -11.41 -15.40
C PRO A 335 7.13 -11.62 -14.83
N VAL A 336 7.39 -11.05 -13.66
CA VAL A 336 8.66 -11.17 -12.92
C VAL A 336 8.36 -11.73 -11.53
N PRO A 337 8.66 -13.01 -11.26
CA PRO A 337 8.38 -13.66 -9.99
C PRO A 337 9.41 -13.32 -8.90
N ASP A 338 9.10 -13.76 -7.67
CA ASP A 338 9.99 -13.76 -6.50
C ASP A 338 10.43 -12.34 -6.08
N VAL A 339 9.60 -11.32 -6.34
CA VAL A 339 9.89 -9.93 -5.95
C VAL A 339 9.39 -9.67 -4.52
N SER A 340 10.26 -9.08 -3.71
CA SER A 340 9.93 -8.63 -2.36
C SER A 340 10.55 -7.26 -2.10
N ALA A 341 9.82 -6.38 -1.42
CA ALA A 341 10.27 -5.05 -1.05
C ALA A 341 10.29 -4.88 0.47
N SER A 342 11.32 -4.20 0.99
CA SER A 342 11.41 -3.86 2.42
C SER A 342 10.54 -2.66 2.82
N ALA A 343 9.86 -2.03 1.87
CA ALA A 343 8.81 -1.05 2.09
C ALA A 343 7.56 -1.73 2.68
N SER A 344 6.58 -0.93 3.11
CA SER A 344 5.33 -1.42 3.70
C SER A 344 4.14 -0.82 2.95
N GLU A 345 3.00 -1.51 3.00
CA GLU A 345 1.77 -1.18 2.27
C GLU A 345 0.57 -1.59 3.14
N ASP A 346 -0.39 -0.68 3.35
CA ASP A 346 -1.52 -0.93 4.24
C ASP A 346 -2.62 -1.83 3.64
N PHE A 347 -2.56 -2.14 2.33
CA PHE A 347 -3.34 -3.23 1.73
C PHE A 347 -3.10 -4.58 2.43
N ALA A 348 -1.97 -4.71 3.13
CA ALA A 348 -1.69 -5.85 3.99
C ALA A 348 -2.78 -6.12 5.04
N VAL A 349 -3.45 -5.07 5.53
CA VAL A 349 -4.57 -5.22 6.50
C VAL A 349 -5.79 -5.88 5.86
N ILE A 350 -6.01 -5.67 4.55
CA ILE A 350 -7.04 -6.37 3.76
C ILE A 350 -6.60 -7.81 3.52
N ALA A 351 -5.32 -8.02 3.17
CA ALA A 351 -4.75 -9.34 2.89
C ALA A 351 -4.77 -10.28 4.11
N GLU A 352 -4.75 -9.76 5.34
CA GLU A 352 -4.97 -10.57 6.55
C GLU A 352 -6.42 -11.09 6.69
N LYS A 353 -7.39 -10.45 6.04
CA LYS A 353 -8.81 -10.73 6.23
C LYS A 353 -9.44 -11.53 5.08
N VAL A 354 -8.95 -11.33 3.86
CA VAL A 354 -9.47 -12.00 2.65
C VAL A 354 -8.30 -12.43 1.77
N PRO A 355 -8.43 -13.54 1.01
CA PRO A 355 -7.44 -13.92 0.01
C PRO A 355 -7.14 -12.74 -0.91
N SER A 356 -5.89 -12.31 -0.95
CA SER A 356 -5.49 -11.11 -1.68
C SER A 356 -4.22 -11.34 -2.48
N THR A 357 -4.09 -10.60 -3.58
CA THR A 357 -2.85 -10.51 -4.34
C THR A 357 -2.51 -9.05 -4.64
N PHE A 358 -1.23 -8.77 -4.65
CA PHE A 358 -0.66 -7.46 -4.90
C PHE A 358 0.48 -7.59 -5.90
N MET A 359 0.53 -6.70 -6.88
CA MET A 359 1.56 -6.72 -7.91
C MET A 359 2.13 -5.33 -8.13
N TYR A 360 3.44 -5.24 -8.34
CA TYR A 360 4.01 -4.03 -8.90
C TYR A 360 3.89 -4.05 -10.41
N LEU A 361 3.55 -2.91 -10.98
CA LEU A 361 3.51 -2.67 -12.42
C LEU A 361 4.56 -1.61 -12.77
N SER A 362 5.55 -1.95 -13.58
CA SER A 362 6.58 -0.99 -13.93
C SER A 362 6.03 0.15 -14.79
N ALA A 363 6.24 1.37 -14.30
CA ALA A 363 5.96 2.64 -14.95
C ALA A 363 7.25 3.46 -15.12
N GLY A 364 8.35 2.79 -15.34
CA GLY A 364 9.67 3.39 -15.45
C GLY A 364 9.98 3.93 -16.84
N TYR A 365 11.13 4.59 -16.90
CA TYR A 365 11.76 5.01 -18.15
C TYR A 365 13.12 4.34 -18.29
N THR A 366 13.51 3.96 -19.52
CA THR A 366 14.84 3.40 -19.78
C THR A 366 15.94 4.45 -19.94
N ASP A 367 15.57 5.73 -19.97
CA ASP A 367 16.46 6.89 -20.07
C ASP A 367 16.66 7.62 -18.71
N GLU A 368 17.17 8.84 -18.73
CA GLU A 368 17.48 9.63 -17.54
C GLU A 368 16.26 9.95 -16.65
N ARG A 369 15.05 9.91 -17.20
CA ARG A 369 13.81 10.11 -16.44
C ARG A 369 13.60 9.00 -15.40
N GLY A 370 14.13 7.80 -15.65
CA GLY A 370 14.10 6.67 -14.70
C GLY A 370 15.11 6.76 -13.55
N THR A 371 15.82 7.87 -13.38
CA THR A 371 16.91 7.97 -12.39
C THR A 371 16.40 8.03 -10.95
N TYR A 372 15.22 8.59 -10.72
CA TYR A 372 14.73 8.85 -9.37
C TYR A 372 13.70 7.81 -8.92
N PRO A 373 13.85 7.27 -7.69
CA PRO A 373 12.87 6.33 -7.12
C PRO A 373 11.61 7.06 -6.63
N ALA A 374 10.58 6.27 -6.26
CA ALA A 374 9.41 6.78 -5.54
C ALA A 374 9.83 7.59 -4.29
N HIS A 375 8.97 8.53 -3.86
CA HIS A 375 9.21 9.49 -2.76
C HIS A 375 10.35 10.49 -3.03
N ASN A 376 10.93 10.49 -4.22
CA ASN A 376 11.85 11.55 -4.61
C ASN A 376 11.08 12.70 -5.28
N PRO A 377 11.34 13.98 -4.95
CA PRO A 377 10.62 15.10 -5.57
C PRO A 377 10.81 15.23 -7.10
N LYS A 378 11.78 14.53 -7.67
CA LYS A 378 12.06 14.51 -9.11
C LYS A 378 11.61 13.27 -9.83
N VAL A 379 10.90 12.36 -9.14
CA VAL A 379 10.42 11.13 -9.76
C VAL A 379 9.48 11.43 -10.93
N GLN A 380 9.59 10.62 -11.97
CA GLN A 380 8.69 10.63 -13.13
C GLN A 380 8.19 9.22 -13.40
N PHE A 381 6.93 9.13 -13.82
CA PHE A 381 6.27 7.88 -14.18
C PHE A 381 5.84 7.94 -15.63
N ASN A 382 5.97 6.81 -16.33
CA ASN A 382 5.63 6.69 -17.74
C ASN A 382 4.14 6.36 -17.91
N GLU A 383 3.39 7.26 -18.52
CA GLU A 383 1.95 7.14 -18.75
C GLU A 383 1.57 6.02 -19.75
N ASP A 384 2.53 5.46 -20.48
CA ASP A 384 2.30 4.29 -21.34
C ASP A 384 1.90 3.04 -20.55
N VAL A 385 2.07 3.04 -19.24
CA VAL A 385 1.61 1.98 -18.33
C VAL A 385 0.09 1.93 -18.19
N CYS A 386 -0.62 3.05 -18.35
CA CYS A 386 -2.05 3.16 -18.09
C CYS A 386 -2.90 2.11 -18.83
N PRO A 387 -2.79 1.92 -20.15
CA PRO A 387 -3.60 0.91 -20.83
C PRO A 387 -3.32 -0.52 -20.35
N ILE A 388 -2.08 -0.80 -19.95
CA ILE A 388 -1.67 -2.11 -19.45
C ILE A 388 -2.32 -2.39 -18.09
N GLY A 389 -2.23 -1.45 -17.16
CA GLY A 389 -2.82 -1.58 -15.84
C GLY A 389 -4.35 -1.67 -15.88
N VAL A 390 -5.00 -0.84 -16.71
CA VAL A 390 -6.45 -0.88 -16.93
C VAL A 390 -6.87 -2.24 -17.48
N ALA A 391 -6.24 -2.72 -18.55
CA ALA A 391 -6.57 -4.01 -19.16
C ALA A 391 -6.36 -5.17 -18.17
N GLY A 392 -5.27 -5.13 -17.38
CA GLY A 392 -4.98 -6.13 -16.37
C GLY A 392 -6.04 -6.21 -15.27
N LEU A 393 -6.47 -5.08 -14.72
CA LEU A 393 -7.54 -5.03 -13.72
C LEU A 393 -8.84 -5.61 -14.27
N VAL A 394 -9.24 -5.20 -15.48
CA VAL A 394 -10.48 -5.66 -16.12
C VAL A 394 -10.41 -7.15 -16.45
N HIS A 395 -9.32 -7.60 -17.07
CA HIS A 395 -9.18 -9.00 -17.49
C HIS A 395 -9.16 -9.94 -16.30
N CYS A 396 -8.36 -9.63 -15.26
CA CYS A 396 -8.34 -10.39 -14.03
C CYS A 396 -9.72 -10.47 -13.38
N ALA A 397 -10.44 -9.36 -13.28
CA ALA A 397 -11.77 -9.34 -12.69
C ALA A 397 -12.77 -10.21 -13.47
N VAL A 398 -12.83 -10.06 -14.79
CA VAL A 398 -13.76 -10.82 -15.64
C VAL A 398 -13.45 -12.32 -15.62
N GLN A 399 -12.17 -12.70 -15.72
CA GLN A 399 -11.79 -14.12 -15.75
C GLN A 399 -12.01 -14.78 -14.38
N TRP A 400 -11.65 -14.09 -13.29
CA TRP A 400 -11.85 -14.61 -11.94
C TRP A 400 -13.34 -14.84 -11.63
N LEU A 401 -14.20 -13.84 -11.89
CA LEU A 401 -15.64 -13.96 -11.70
C LEU A 401 -16.28 -15.01 -12.60
N LYS A 402 -15.72 -15.28 -13.79
CA LYS A 402 -16.20 -16.34 -14.69
C LYS A 402 -15.88 -17.75 -14.18
N LYS A 403 -14.75 -17.90 -13.46
CA LYS A 403 -14.26 -19.18 -12.96
C LYS A 403 -14.87 -19.55 -11.62
N HIS A 404 -15.19 -18.58 -10.80
CA HIS A 404 -15.72 -18.74 -9.43
C HIS A 404 -17.20 -18.36 -9.30
#